data_b56da7dc91fa8f46d092cf2f8a261d40
#
_entry.id   b56da7dc91fa8f46d092cf2f8a261d40
#
_cell.length_a   1.000
_cell.length_b   1.000
_cell.length_c   1.000
_cell.angle_alpha   90.00
_cell.angle_beta   90.00
_cell.angle_gamma   90.00
#
_symmetry.space_group_name_H-M   'P 1'
#
loop_
_entity.id
_entity.type
_entity.pdbx_description
1 polymer ?
#
loop_
_entity_poly.entity_id
_entity_poly.type
_entity_poly.pdbx_seq_one_letter_code
_entity_poly.pdbx_strand_id
1 'polypeptide(L)'
;MRQDGSTPVRRAVIYSRCSTDEVRQATENQLRELRRYCEAFGWPHDEVSEYDSGFKGTQSKLQAVVERVRRKDYDVLLVYSLDRFSRQHPSKVNTLLDQLVYQYGCRFISLQEGLDSQNEMAWHVVRPLFAYFANVFSRNLSDKIRQGIKTKREQGAYRGGRPSKQLDVDRLRTIRLTNPSVGWRVLTKCYNEGLPAKQQVSFTLLRRVYQKLSFNGQHAIRPI
;
A
#
# COMPACT_ATOMS: atom_id res chain seq x y z
N MET A 1 -13.39 -3.88 -42.53
CA MET A 1 -13.61 -2.41 -42.50
C MET A 1 -14.38 -2.09 -41.23
N ARG A 2 -13.74 -1.53 -40.21
CA ARG A 2 -14.43 -1.08 -38.99
C ARG A 2 -14.85 0.38 -39.19
N GLN A 3 -16.14 0.60 -39.28
CA GLN A 3 -16.76 1.94 -39.41
C GLN A 3 -17.24 2.39 -38.01
N ASP A 4 -16.35 2.49 -37.06
CA ASP A 4 -16.61 3.25 -35.85
C ASP A 4 -15.72 4.50 -35.94
N GLY A 5 -16.22 5.67 -36.17
CA GLY A 5 -15.49 6.93 -36.36
C GLY A 5 -14.49 7.29 -35.25
N SER A 6 -13.85 6.29 -34.65
CA SER A 6 -12.87 6.45 -33.61
C SER A 6 -11.52 6.87 -34.20
N THR A 7 -10.98 7.95 -33.71
CA THR A 7 -9.61 8.39 -34.02
C THR A 7 -8.63 7.23 -33.78
N PRO A 8 -7.72 6.91 -34.70
CA PRO A 8 -6.78 5.81 -34.52
C PRO A 8 -5.95 6.05 -33.25
N VAL A 9 -5.94 5.07 -32.34
CA VAL A 9 -5.17 5.15 -31.11
C VAL A 9 -3.69 5.14 -31.46
N ARG A 10 -2.97 6.18 -31.07
CA ARG A 10 -1.53 6.29 -31.30
C ARG A 10 -0.73 5.47 -30.29
N ARG A 11 -1.10 5.53 -28.98
CA ARG A 11 -0.38 4.85 -27.91
C ARG A 11 -1.26 4.64 -26.67
N ALA A 12 -1.19 3.44 -26.11
CA ALA A 12 -1.85 3.11 -24.86
C ALA A 12 -0.85 3.03 -23.69
N VAL A 13 -1.31 3.21 -22.48
CA VAL A 13 -0.58 2.87 -21.26
C VAL A 13 -1.39 1.93 -20.39
N ILE A 14 -0.77 0.83 -19.97
CA ILE A 14 -1.28 -0.09 -18.98
C ILE A 14 -0.76 0.34 -17.62
N TYR A 15 -1.65 0.67 -16.69
CA TYR A 15 -1.26 0.95 -15.32
C TYR A 15 -1.78 -0.14 -14.39
N SER A 16 -0.88 -0.71 -13.59
CA SER A 16 -1.21 -1.70 -12.58
C SER A 16 -0.62 -1.32 -11.23
N ARG A 17 -1.36 -1.63 -10.16
CA ARG A 17 -0.90 -1.43 -8.78
C ARG A 17 -0.89 -2.76 -8.04
N CYS A 18 0.25 -3.08 -7.43
CA CYS A 18 0.50 -4.32 -6.72
C CYS A 18 0.76 -4.07 -5.24
N SER A 19 0.31 -4.96 -4.36
CA SER A 19 0.75 -5.02 -2.97
C SER A 19 1.96 -5.97 -2.85
N THR A 20 2.86 -5.70 -1.87
CA THR A 20 4.24 -6.20 -1.86
C THR A 20 4.46 -7.70 -1.68
N ASP A 21 3.51 -8.51 -1.19
CA ASP A 21 3.90 -9.86 -0.73
C ASP A 21 3.17 -11.09 -1.31
N GLU A 22 1.95 -10.96 -1.85
CA GLU A 22 1.20 -12.18 -2.25
C GLU A 22 0.84 -12.25 -3.74
N VAL A 23 1.22 -11.30 -4.57
CA VAL A 23 0.41 -10.96 -5.73
C VAL A 23 1.16 -10.95 -7.05
N ARG A 24 2.41 -11.41 -7.10
CA ARG A 24 3.13 -11.46 -8.39
C ARG A 24 2.35 -12.25 -9.45
N GLN A 25 1.82 -13.40 -9.08
CA GLN A 25 1.09 -14.26 -10.03
C GLN A 25 -0.30 -13.68 -10.37
N ALA A 26 -1.02 -13.14 -9.39
CA ALA A 26 -2.31 -12.51 -9.65
C ALA A 26 -2.16 -11.23 -10.47
N THR A 27 -1.14 -10.43 -10.20
CA THR A 27 -0.83 -9.22 -10.98
C THR A 27 -0.40 -9.55 -12.40
N GLU A 28 0.40 -10.60 -12.60
CA GLU A 28 0.80 -11.01 -13.93
C GLU A 28 -0.39 -11.52 -14.76
N ASN A 29 -1.34 -12.20 -14.13
CA ASN A 29 -2.59 -12.58 -14.81
C ASN A 29 -3.38 -11.36 -15.28
N GLN A 30 -3.51 -10.33 -14.42
CA GLN A 30 -4.17 -9.07 -14.77
C GLN A 30 -3.45 -8.35 -15.93
N LEU A 31 -2.13 -8.26 -15.86
CA LEU A 31 -1.33 -7.67 -16.94
C LEU A 31 -1.47 -8.42 -18.24
N ARG A 32 -1.54 -9.76 -18.20
CA ARG A 32 -1.76 -10.58 -19.39
C ARG A 32 -3.09 -10.29 -20.06
N GLU A 33 -4.15 -10.08 -19.30
CA GLU A 33 -5.46 -9.69 -19.86
C GLU A 33 -5.41 -8.31 -20.49
N LEU A 34 -4.76 -7.34 -19.84
CA LEU A 34 -4.60 -5.99 -20.37
C LEU A 34 -3.77 -5.97 -21.67
N ARG A 35 -2.67 -6.76 -21.73
CA ARG A 35 -1.87 -6.91 -22.96
C ARG A 35 -2.70 -7.50 -24.09
N ARG A 36 -3.43 -8.57 -23.83
CA ARG A 36 -4.33 -9.19 -24.82
C ARG A 36 -5.36 -8.20 -25.34
N TYR A 37 -5.87 -7.34 -24.46
CA TYR A 37 -6.79 -6.29 -24.87
C TYR A 37 -6.12 -5.31 -25.83
N CYS A 38 -4.93 -4.81 -25.51
CA CYS A 38 -4.17 -3.94 -26.40
C CYS A 38 -3.85 -4.61 -27.74
N GLU A 39 -3.39 -5.87 -27.72
CA GLU A 39 -3.09 -6.68 -28.91
C GLU A 39 -4.32 -6.86 -29.82
N ALA A 40 -5.49 -7.16 -29.22
CA ALA A 40 -6.73 -7.34 -29.96
C ALA A 40 -7.17 -6.08 -30.73
N PHE A 41 -6.80 -4.91 -30.24
CA PHE A 41 -7.06 -3.63 -30.90
C PHE A 41 -5.88 -3.10 -31.70
N GLY A 42 -4.74 -3.81 -31.70
CA GLY A 42 -3.52 -3.36 -32.38
C GLY A 42 -2.91 -2.10 -31.76
N TRP A 43 -3.05 -1.90 -30.45
CA TRP A 43 -2.55 -0.71 -29.76
C TRP A 43 -1.12 -0.91 -29.27
N PRO A 44 -0.13 -0.14 -29.74
CA PRO A 44 1.17 -0.10 -29.09
C PRO A 44 1.01 0.45 -27.67
N HIS A 45 1.66 -0.20 -26.69
CA HIS A 45 1.45 0.14 -25.29
C HIS A 45 2.74 0.13 -24.47
N ASP A 46 2.75 0.96 -23.44
CA ASP A 46 3.72 0.92 -22.35
C ASP A 46 3.08 0.33 -21.09
N GLU A 47 3.89 -0.25 -20.22
CA GLU A 47 3.44 -0.81 -18.93
C GLU A 47 4.07 -0.03 -17.77
N VAL A 48 3.25 0.36 -16.82
CA VAL A 48 3.66 1.04 -15.59
C VAL A 48 3.09 0.32 -14.40
N SER A 49 3.95 -0.39 -13.65
CA SER A 49 3.55 -1.08 -12.42
C SER A 49 4.03 -0.32 -11.20
N GLU A 50 3.11 -0.05 -10.26
CA GLU A 50 3.38 0.61 -8.99
C GLU A 50 3.29 -0.39 -7.84
N TYR A 51 4.36 -0.48 -7.06
CA TYR A 51 4.41 -1.32 -5.86
C TYR A 51 4.14 -0.44 -4.64
N ASP A 52 2.97 -0.63 -4.03
CA ASP A 52 2.56 0.17 -2.88
C ASP A 52 2.73 -0.62 -1.58
N SER A 53 3.63 -0.15 -0.72
CA SER A 53 3.87 -0.70 0.62
C SER A 53 2.83 -0.26 1.67
N GLY A 54 1.65 0.15 1.24
CA GLY A 54 0.44 0.29 2.08
C GLY A 54 0.37 1.49 3.02
N PHE A 55 1.44 2.21 3.35
CA PHE A 55 1.42 3.21 4.41
C PHE A 55 1.73 4.66 4.00
N LYS A 56 2.29 4.89 2.83
CA LYS A 56 2.59 6.25 2.34
C LYS A 56 1.98 6.42 0.96
N GLY A 57 0.70 6.71 0.92
CA GLY A 57 -0.15 6.86 -0.26
C GLY A 57 0.24 7.90 -1.32
N THR A 58 1.50 7.98 -1.68
CA THR A 58 1.96 8.74 -2.85
C THR A 58 2.06 7.80 -4.03
N GLN A 59 1.00 7.73 -4.83
CA GLN A 59 0.99 7.04 -6.12
C GLN A 59 1.84 7.84 -7.13
N SER A 60 3.16 7.82 -6.93
CA SER A 60 4.10 8.64 -7.72
C SER A 60 4.14 8.22 -9.19
N LYS A 61 4.02 6.92 -9.47
CA LYS A 61 3.98 6.42 -10.84
C LYS A 61 2.66 6.74 -11.54
N LEU A 62 1.53 6.69 -10.81
CA LEU A 62 0.26 7.16 -11.35
C LEU A 62 0.33 8.63 -11.72
N GLN A 63 0.91 9.47 -10.85
CA GLN A 63 1.10 10.89 -11.15
C GLN A 63 1.97 11.11 -12.39
N ALA A 64 3.04 10.33 -12.55
CA ALA A 64 3.88 10.37 -13.75
C ALA A 64 3.12 9.95 -15.01
N VAL A 65 2.26 8.92 -14.92
CA VAL A 65 1.38 8.52 -16.03
C VAL A 65 0.40 9.64 -16.39
N VAL A 66 -0.25 10.25 -15.40
CA VAL A 66 -1.18 11.37 -15.61
C VAL A 66 -0.49 12.54 -16.29
N GLU A 67 0.74 12.88 -15.89
CA GLU A 67 1.51 13.95 -16.51
C GLU A 67 1.88 13.63 -17.97
N ARG A 68 2.21 12.38 -18.29
CA ARG A 68 2.45 11.93 -19.67
C ARG A 68 1.17 11.94 -20.51
N VAL A 69 0.02 11.58 -19.93
CA VAL A 69 -1.29 11.73 -20.58
C VAL A 69 -1.59 13.20 -20.85
N ARG A 70 -1.31 14.10 -19.90
CA ARG A 70 -1.47 15.54 -20.08
C ARG A 70 -0.64 16.08 -21.25
N ARG A 71 0.56 15.52 -21.45
CA ARG A 71 1.44 15.87 -22.59
C ARG A 71 1.02 15.22 -23.91
N LYS A 72 -0.04 14.41 -23.92
CA LYS A 72 -0.50 13.66 -25.09
C LYS A 72 0.45 12.53 -25.53
N ASP A 73 1.27 12.00 -24.61
CA ASP A 73 2.11 10.83 -24.92
C ASP A 73 1.26 9.56 -25.05
N TYR A 74 0.05 9.55 -24.45
CA TYR A 74 -0.89 8.43 -24.48
C TYR A 74 -2.30 8.89 -24.82
N ASP A 75 -2.98 8.10 -25.67
CA ASP A 75 -4.36 8.31 -26.06
C ASP A 75 -5.32 7.48 -25.19
N VAL A 76 -4.84 6.35 -24.63
CA VAL A 76 -5.62 5.41 -23.82
C VAL A 76 -4.89 5.05 -22.55
N LEU A 77 -5.59 5.07 -21.43
CA LEU A 77 -5.17 4.54 -20.15
C LEU A 77 -6.01 3.32 -19.80
N LEU A 78 -5.36 2.14 -19.71
CA LEU A 78 -5.98 0.87 -19.33
C LEU A 78 -5.60 0.50 -17.91
N VAL A 79 -6.59 0.05 -17.15
CA VAL A 79 -6.43 -0.55 -15.82
C VAL A 79 -7.23 -1.84 -15.73
N TYR A 80 -6.83 -2.74 -14.84
CA TYR A 80 -7.60 -3.96 -14.62
C TYR A 80 -8.92 -3.67 -13.93
N SER A 81 -8.88 -2.87 -12.84
CA SER A 81 -10.04 -2.47 -12.07
C SER A 81 -9.85 -1.09 -11.43
N LEU A 82 -10.93 -0.43 -11.06
CA LEU A 82 -10.91 0.89 -10.42
C LEU A 82 -10.20 0.87 -9.07
N ASP A 83 -10.29 -0.21 -8.30
CA ASP A 83 -9.57 -0.36 -7.03
C ASP A 83 -8.06 -0.52 -7.24
N ARG A 84 -7.63 -1.00 -8.40
CA ARG A 84 -6.21 -1.05 -8.81
C ARG A 84 -5.73 0.27 -9.40
N PHE A 85 -6.63 1.09 -9.88
CA PHE A 85 -6.29 2.44 -10.34
C PHE A 85 -5.90 3.35 -9.17
N SER A 86 -6.75 3.46 -8.14
CA SER A 86 -6.43 4.32 -7.00
C SER A 86 -7.12 3.86 -5.71
N ARG A 87 -6.41 4.06 -4.58
CA ARG A 87 -6.97 3.89 -3.21
C ARG A 87 -7.49 5.19 -2.61
N GLN A 88 -7.45 6.28 -3.36
CA GLN A 88 -7.91 7.56 -2.86
C GLN A 88 -9.44 7.54 -2.65
N HIS A 89 -9.92 8.56 -1.94
CA HIS A 89 -11.35 8.73 -1.74
C HIS A 89 -12.06 8.82 -3.12
N PRO A 90 -13.22 8.17 -3.31
CA PRO A 90 -13.92 8.12 -4.59
C PRO A 90 -14.12 9.47 -5.27
N SER A 91 -14.35 10.55 -4.50
CA SER A 91 -14.46 11.89 -5.07
C SER A 91 -13.18 12.34 -5.78
N LYS A 92 -12.00 12.06 -5.20
CA LYS A 92 -10.70 12.38 -5.82
C LYS A 92 -10.45 11.53 -7.07
N VAL A 93 -10.83 10.25 -7.00
CA VAL A 93 -10.72 9.35 -8.16
C VAL A 93 -11.61 9.86 -9.29
N ASN A 94 -12.87 10.23 -9.00
CA ASN A 94 -13.77 10.78 -10.00
C ASN A 94 -13.23 12.09 -10.61
N THR A 95 -12.71 13.01 -9.80
CA THR A 95 -12.08 14.25 -10.30
C THR A 95 -10.91 13.92 -11.23
N LEU A 96 -10.04 12.96 -10.85
CA LEU A 96 -8.92 12.55 -11.69
C LEU A 96 -9.39 11.93 -13.01
N LEU A 97 -10.41 11.08 -12.97
CA LEU A 97 -11.00 10.48 -14.17
C LEU A 97 -11.61 11.56 -15.11
N ASP A 98 -12.29 12.54 -14.52
CA ASP A 98 -12.83 13.67 -15.29
C ASP A 98 -11.71 14.50 -15.94
N GLN A 99 -10.61 14.73 -15.24
CA GLN A 99 -9.43 15.40 -15.81
C GLN A 99 -8.83 14.58 -16.96
N LEU A 100 -8.63 13.28 -16.78
CA LEU A 100 -8.08 12.41 -17.80
C LEU A 100 -8.94 12.42 -19.08
N VAL A 101 -10.25 12.28 -18.93
CA VAL A 101 -11.17 12.12 -20.07
C VAL A 101 -11.51 13.46 -20.69
N TYR A 102 -11.99 14.44 -19.91
CA TYR A 102 -12.52 15.69 -20.48
C TYR A 102 -11.46 16.76 -20.69
N GLN A 103 -10.46 16.86 -19.80
CA GLN A 103 -9.43 17.89 -19.96
C GLN A 103 -8.28 17.40 -20.83
N TYR A 104 -7.86 16.15 -20.65
CA TYR A 104 -6.73 15.60 -21.39
C TYR A 104 -7.15 14.76 -22.59
N GLY A 105 -8.44 14.48 -22.80
CA GLY A 105 -8.97 13.73 -23.93
C GLY A 105 -8.41 12.30 -24.02
N CYS A 106 -8.06 11.71 -22.90
CA CYS A 106 -7.56 10.35 -22.82
C CYS A 106 -8.73 9.37 -22.61
N ARG A 107 -8.82 8.34 -23.43
CA ARG A 107 -9.79 7.26 -23.22
C ARG A 107 -9.37 6.44 -22.01
N PHE A 108 -10.25 6.30 -21.05
CA PHE A 108 -10.03 5.48 -19.86
C PHE A 108 -10.83 4.17 -19.96
N ILE A 109 -10.16 3.06 -19.70
CA ILE A 109 -10.77 1.73 -19.74
C ILE A 109 -10.42 0.95 -18.48
N SER A 110 -11.43 0.38 -17.81
CA SER A 110 -11.30 -0.57 -16.71
C SER A 110 -11.94 -1.89 -17.11
N LEU A 111 -11.12 -2.96 -17.23
CA LEU A 111 -11.57 -4.23 -17.80
C LEU A 111 -12.57 -4.95 -16.92
N GLN A 112 -12.29 -5.06 -15.63
CA GLN A 112 -13.10 -5.84 -14.69
C GLN A 112 -14.53 -5.28 -14.57
N GLU A 113 -14.68 -3.97 -14.56
CA GLU A 113 -15.98 -3.32 -14.47
C GLU A 113 -16.63 -3.13 -15.86
N GLY A 114 -15.94 -3.45 -16.94
CA GLY A 114 -16.43 -3.16 -18.31
C GLY A 114 -16.62 -1.67 -18.57
N LEU A 115 -15.87 -0.83 -17.86
CA LEU A 115 -16.01 0.62 -17.93
C LEU A 115 -15.12 1.18 -19.03
N ASP A 116 -15.72 1.90 -19.97
CA ASP A 116 -15.05 2.60 -21.06
C ASP A 116 -15.57 4.03 -21.13
N SER A 117 -14.69 5.02 -21.13
CA SER A 117 -15.07 6.42 -21.20
C SER A 117 -15.70 6.84 -22.54
N GLN A 118 -15.60 6.03 -23.58
CA GLN A 118 -16.31 6.24 -24.83
C GLN A 118 -17.75 5.74 -24.80
N ASN A 119 -18.11 4.92 -23.80
CA ASN A 119 -19.48 4.52 -23.57
C ASN A 119 -20.15 5.51 -22.60
N GLU A 120 -20.94 6.44 -23.14
CA GLU A 120 -21.57 7.53 -22.37
C GLU A 120 -22.41 6.98 -21.21
N MET A 121 -23.19 5.92 -21.43
CA MET A 121 -24.02 5.31 -20.39
C MET A 121 -23.15 4.73 -19.26
N ALA A 122 -22.10 3.96 -19.60
CA ALA A 122 -21.18 3.41 -18.62
C ALA A 122 -20.45 4.52 -17.87
N TRP A 123 -20.05 5.57 -18.56
CA TRP A 123 -19.28 6.66 -17.97
C TRP A 123 -20.11 7.54 -17.04
N HIS A 124 -21.30 7.95 -17.44
CA HIS A 124 -22.11 8.90 -16.66
C HIS A 124 -22.98 8.25 -15.60
N VAL A 125 -23.44 7.00 -15.82
CA VAL A 125 -24.37 6.31 -14.91
C VAL A 125 -23.66 5.26 -14.08
N VAL A 126 -22.90 4.35 -14.73
CA VAL A 126 -22.34 3.19 -14.06
C VAL A 126 -21.13 3.56 -13.22
N ARG A 127 -20.25 4.44 -13.70
CA ARG A 127 -19.04 4.87 -12.99
C ARG A 127 -19.32 5.43 -11.59
N PRO A 128 -20.24 6.38 -11.38
CA PRO A 128 -20.55 6.88 -10.04
C PRO A 128 -21.09 5.80 -9.09
N LEU A 129 -21.85 4.84 -9.61
CA LEU A 129 -22.35 3.71 -8.83
C LEU A 129 -21.22 2.80 -8.35
N PHE A 130 -20.28 2.46 -9.21
CA PHE A 130 -19.10 1.68 -8.80
C PHE A 130 -18.28 2.41 -7.75
N ALA A 131 -18.05 3.70 -7.91
CA ALA A 131 -17.35 4.52 -6.91
C ALA A 131 -18.08 4.53 -5.56
N TYR A 132 -19.40 4.62 -5.58
CA TYR A 132 -20.24 4.54 -4.38
C TYR A 132 -20.15 3.17 -3.70
N PHE A 133 -20.32 2.08 -4.44
CA PHE A 133 -20.24 0.73 -3.90
C PHE A 133 -18.87 0.39 -3.35
N ALA A 134 -17.78 0.75 -4.05
CA ALA A 134 -16.44 0.57 -3.56
C ALA A 134 -16.21 1.27 -2.20
N ASN A 135 -16.78 2.46 -2.02
CA ASN A 135 -16.71 3.20 -0.75
C ASN A 135 -17.50 2.48 0.36
N VAL A 136 -18.74 2.06 0.06
CA VAL A 136 -19.58 1.34 1.03
C VAL A 136 -18.91 0.02 1.45
N PHE A 137 -18.34 -0.72 0.51
CA PHE A 137 -17.62 -1.96 0.80
C PHE A 137 -16.40 -1.72 1.70
N SER A 138 -15.61 -0.70 1.41
CA SER A 138 -14.43 -0.34 2.19
C SER A 138 -14.79 0.07 3.63
N ARG A 139 -15.86 0.86 3.80
CA ARG A 139 -16.38 1.25 5.11
C ARG A 139 -16.87 0.04 5.90
N ASN A 140 -17.71 -0.78 5.30
CA ASN A 140 -18.26 -1.98 5.94
C ASN A 140 -17.16 -2.96 6.37
N LEU A 141 -16.11 -3.13 5.55
CA LEU A 141 -14.96 -3.95 5.91
C LEU A 141 -14.20 -3.35 7.10
N SER A 142 -13.95 -2.04 7.09
CA SER A 142 -13.29 -1.34 8.19
C SER A 142 -14.07 -1.47 9.50
N ASP A 143 -15.38 -1.35 9.44
CA ASP A 143 -16.25 -1.46 10.61
C ASP A 143 -16.28 -2.90 11.16
N LYS A 144 -16.34 -3.90 10.27
CA LYS A 144 -16.22 -5.32 10.67
C LYS A 144 -14.88 -5.61 11.36
N ILE A 145 -13.78 -5.07 10.82
CA ILE A 145 -12.44 -5.22 11.43
C ILE A 145 -12.41 -4.53 12.80
N ARG A 146 -12.93 -3.31 12.92
CA ARG A 146 -13.01 -2.58 14.20
C ARG A 146 -13.83 -3.32 15.24
N GLN A 147 -15.00 -3.83 14.84
CA GLN A 147 -15.85 -4.63 15.70
C GLN A 147 -15.14 -5.92 16.15
N GLY A 148 -14.49 -6.64 15.22
CA GLY A 148 -13.73 -7.85 15.55
C GLY A 148 -12.57 -7.57 16.53
N ILE A 149 -11.87 -6.44 16.37
CA ILE A 149 -10.84 -5.99 17.31
C ILE A 149 -11.45 -5.67 18.68
N LYS A 150 -12.59 -4.95 18.72
CA LYS A 150 -13.29 -4.60 19.95
C LYS A 150 -13.69 -5.87 20.72
N THR A 151 -14.36 -6.81 20.06
CA THR A 151 -14.77 -8.08 20.65
C THR A 151 -13.58 -8.87 21.21
N LYS A 152 -12.48 -8.98 20.45
CA LYS A 152 -11.27 -9.65 20.93
C LYS A 152 -10.60 -8.94 22.12
N ARG A 153 -10.70 -7.61 22.21
CA ARG A 153 -10.22 -6.86 23.37
C ARG A 153 -11.07 -7.14 24.61
N GLU A 154 -12.39 -7.15 24.47
CA GLU A 154 -13.34 -7.46 25.53
C GLU A 154 -13.14 -8.90 26.07
N GLN A 155 -12.80 -9.83 25.20
CA GLN A 155 -12.47 -11.23 25.56
C GLN A 155 -11.04 -11.42 26.09
N GLY A 156 -10.23 -10.36 26.19
CA GLY A 156 -8.82 -10.45 26.59
C GLY A 156 -7.89 -11.17 25.61
N ALA A 157 -8.42 -11.58 24.45
CA ALA A 157 -7.71 -12.35 23.44
C ALA A 157 -6.96 -11.51 22.40
N TYR A 158 -7.10 -10.18 22.44
CA TYR A 158 -6.47 -9.29 21.47
C TYR A 158 -5.00 -9.05 21.81
N ARG A 159 -4.11 -9.66 21.05
CA ARG A 159 -2.66 -9.43 21.08
C ARG A 159 -2.21 -8.63 19.85
N GLY A 160 -2.86 -7.49 19.61
CA GLY A 160 -2.50 -6.65 18.49
C GLY A 160 -1.16 -5.94 18.66
N GLY A 161 -0.54 -5.58 17.55
CA GLY A 161 0.76 -4.94 17.49
C GLY A 161 1.88 -5.91 17.09
N ARG A 162 3.04 -5.34 16.80
CA ARG A 162 4.25 -6.14 16.52
C ARG A 162 4.62 -6.91 17.80
N PRO A 163 4.87 -8.23 17.74
CA PRO A 163 5.36 -8.98 18.89
C PRO A 163 6.54 -8.27 19.52
N SER A 164 6.49 -8.08 20.84
CA SER A 164 7.62 -7.49 21.55
C SER A 164 8.81 -8.42 21.42
N LYS A 165 9.96 -7.86 21.06
CA LYS A 165 11.21 -8.63 21.07
C LYS A 165 11.45 -9.12 22.49
N GLN A 166 11.64 -10.41 22.64
CA GLN A 166 12.09 -10.97 23.93
C GLN A 166 13.53 -10.53 24.17
N LEU A 167 13.77 -9.92 25.32
CA LEU A 167 15.10 -9.55 25.77
C LEU A 167 15.62 -10.60 26.74
N ASP A 168 16.86 -10.99 26.54
CA ASP A 168 17.63 -11.72 27.54
C ASP A 168 17.99 -10.75 28.67
N VAL A 169 17.24 -10.84 29.76
CA VAL A 169 17.38 -9.96 30.92
C VAL A 169 18.69 -10.22 31.66
N ASP A 170 19.14 -11.47 31.71
CA ASP A 170 20.35 -11.84 32.45
C ASP A 170 21.59 -11.35 31.68
N ARG A 171 21.60 -11.47 30.35
CA ARG A 171 22.59 -10.84 29.50
C ARG A 171 22.65 -9.32 29.73
N LEU A 172 21.49 -8.65 29.78
CA LEU A 172 21.42 -7.21 30.04
C LEU A 172 21.99 -6.83 31.40
N ARG A 173 21.65 -7.61 32.45
CA ARG A 173 22.17 -7.41 33.81
C ARG A 173 23.69 -7.56 33.84
N THR A 174 24.23 -8.64 33.27
CA THR A 174 25.67 -8.91 33.22
C THR A 174 26.41 -7.76 32.54
N ILE A 175 25.98 -7.33 31.35
CA ILE A 175 26.62 -6.23 30.62
C ILE A 175 26.54 -4.93 31.43
N ARG A 176 25.42 -4.67 32.14
CA ARG A 176 25.28 -3.45 32.95
C ARG A 176 26.18 -3.47 34.19
N LEU A 177 26.32 -4.60 34.84
CA LEU A 177 27.23 -4.78 35.98
C LEU A 177 28.69 -4.58 35.57
N THR A 178 29.10 -5.11 34.42
CA THR A 178 30.43 -4.96 33.88
C THR A 178 30.73 -3.53 33.43
N ASN A 179 29.71 -2.76 33.06
CA ASN A 179 29.85 -1.41 32.51
C ASN A 179 28.88 -0.43 33.21
N PRO A 180 29.04 -0.11 34.49
CA PRO A 180 28.04 0.64 35.27
C PRO A 180 27.85 2.07 34.84
N SER A 181 28.86 2.76 34.32
CA SER A 181 28.82 4.17 33.93
C SER A 181 28.60 4.42 32.45
N VAL A 182 28.48 3.36 31.65
CA VAL A 182 28.36 3.47 30.19
C VAL A 182 26.95 3.92 29.77
N GLY A 183 26.89 4.86 28.83
CA GLY A 183 25.63 5.36 28.27
C GLY A 183 24.84 4.29 27.49
N TRP A 184 23.53 4.44 27.43
CA TRP A 184 22.60 3.44 26.83
C TRP A 184 22.91 3.07 25.37
N ARG A 185 23.46 4.01 24.59
CA ARG A 185 23.83 3.73 23.19
C ARG A 185 24.98 2.73 23.08
N VAL A 186 26.00 2.88 23.95
CA VAL A 186 27.15 1.98 23.97
C VAL A 186 26.75 0.64 24.57
N LEU A 187 25.98 0.64 25.65
CA LEU A 187 25.42 -0.56 26.26
C LEU A 187 24.57 -1.37 25.27
N THR A 188 23.84 -0.70 24.39
CA THR A 188 23.08 -1.36 23.31
C THR A 188 23.98 -2.00 22.28
N LYS A 189 25.12 -1.40 21.94
CA LYS A 189 26.12 -2.02 21.05
C LYS A 189 26.65 -3.31 21.66
N CYS A 190 27.08 -3.28 22.92
CA CYS A 190 27.56 -4.46 23.65
C CYS A 190 26.47 -5.55 23.74
N TYR A 191 25.20 -5.16 23.98
CA TYR A 191 24.09 -6.11 24.03
C TYR A 191 23.85 -6.77 22.67
N ASN A 192 23.92 -6.02 21.59
CA ASN A 192 23.67 -6.50 20.22
C ASN A 192 24.86 -7.25 19.62
N GLU A 193 26.00 -7.19 20.24
CA GLU A 193 27.21 -7.86 19.75
C GLU A 193 27.02 -9.37 19.70
N GLY A 194 27.31 -9.98 18.55
CA GLY A 194 27.06 -11.41 18.30
C GLY A 194 25.60 -11.81 18.06
N LEU A 195 24.64 -10.87 18.12
CA LEU A 195 23.25 -11.18 17.82
C LEU A 195 22.93 -10.98 16.32
N PRO A 196 22.18 -11.90 15.70
CA PRO A 196 21.71 -11.73 14.33
C PRO A 196 20.80 -10.50 14.21
N ALA A 197 20.79 -9.82 13.06
CA ALA A 197 20.06 -8.56 12.83
C ALA A 197 18.58 -8.58 13.27
N LYS A 198 17.90 -9.74 13.10
CA LYS A 198 16.50 -9.91 13.53
C LYS A 198 16.32 -9.84 15.06
N GLN A 199 17.32 -10.20 15.83
CA GLN A 199 17.28 -10.22 17.29
C GLN A 199 17.83 -8.94 17.93
N GLN A 200 18.55 -8.12 17.17
CA GLN A 200 19.09 -6.85 17.66
C GLN A 200 17.97 -5.91 18.13
N VAL A 201 18.23 -5.21 19.21
CA VAL A 201 17.28 -4.33 19.88
C VAL A 201 17.71 -2.88 19.82
N SER A 202 16.74 -1.96 19.92
CA SER A 202 17.03 -0.53 19.99
C SER A 202 17.37 -0.11 21.42
N PHE A 203 18.13 0.98 21.57
CA PHE A 203 18.46 1.53 22.89
C PHE A 203 17.20 1.94 23.68
N THR A 204 16.16 2.40 23.01
CA THR A 204 14.88 2.78 23.63
C THR A 204 14.17 1.58 24.26
N LEU A 205 14.19 0.44 23.57
CA LEU A 205 13.60 -0.79 24.10
C LEU A 205 14.41 -1.30 25.30
N LEU A 206 15.72 -1.34 25.18
CA LEU A 206 16.62 -1.80 26.23
C LEU A 206 16.47 -0.95 27.51
N ARG A 207 16.47 0.37 27.39
CA ARG A 207 16.28 1.31 28.48
C ARG A 207 14.92 1.12 29.16
N ARG A 208 13.83 0.99 28.36
CA ARG A 208 12.47 0.80 28.89
C ARG A 208 12.34 -0.49 29.73
N VAL A 209 12.91 -1.59 29.24
CA VAL A 209 12.87 -2.86 29.95
C VAL A 209 13.67 -2.78 31.24
N TYR A 210 14.86 -2.20 31.20
CA TYR A 210 15.68 -2.03 32.40
C TYR A 210 14.98 -1.17 33.47
N GLN A 211 14.38 -0.05 33.07
CA GLN A 211 13.63 0.81 33.98
C GLN A 211 12.44 0.06 34.64
N LYS A 212 11.71 -0.78 33.89
CA LYS A 212 10.63 -1.60 34.44
C LYS A 212 11.14 -2.63 35.47
N LEU A 213 12.30 -3.24 35.21
CA LEU A 213 12.92 -4.19 36.14
C LEU A 213 13.37 -3.50 37.43
N SER A 214 13.88 -2.28 37.35
CA SER A 214 14.30 -1.48 38.51
C SER A 214 13.11 -1.01 39.36
N PHE A 215 11.92 -0.83 38.75
CA PHE A 215 10.71 -0.40 39.47
C PHE A 215 9.99 -1.54 40.18
N ASN A 216 10.15 -2.78 39.72
CA ASN A 216 9.45 -3.95 40.29
C ASN A 216 10.19 -4.61 41.51
N GLY A 217 11.05 -3.88 42.20
CA GLY A 217 11.54 -4.23 43.52
C GLY A 217 12.50 -5.42 43.61
N GLN A 218 12.97 -5.98 42.52
CA GLN A 218 14.03 -7.00 42.55
C GLN A 218 15.39 -6.37 42.20
N HIS A 219 16.09 -5.98 43.27
CA HIS A 219 17.45 -5.44 43.31
C HIS A 219 17.66 -4.10 42.61
N ALA A 220 17.47 -3.04 43.36
CA ALA A 220 17.94 -1.69 43.01
C ALA A 220 19.48 -1.69 42.91
N ILE A 221 19.97 -1.68 41.67
CA ILE A 221 21.29 -1.15 41.42
C ILE A 221 21.10 0.37 41.32
N ARG A 222 21.41 1.10 42.42
CA ARG A 222 21.42 2.56 42.42
C ARG A 222 22.42 3.04 41.36
N PRO A 223 22.07 4.02 40.53
CA PRO A 223 23.08 4.72 39.73
C PRO A 223 23.98 5.49 40.71
N ILE A 224 25.28 5.30 40.61
CA ILE A 224 26.32 6.18 41.15
C ILE A 224 26.38 7.42 40.24
#